data_f258ae8a0e574e0a0d34d55c61efa150
#
_entry.id   f258ae8a0e574e0a0d34d55c61efa150
#
_cell.length_a   1.000
_cell.length_b   1.000
_cell.length_c   1.000
_cell.angle_alpha   90.00
_cell.angle_beta   90.00
_cell.angle_gamma   90.00
#
_symmetry.space_group_name_H-M   'P 1'
#
loop_
_entity.id
_entity.type
_entity.pdbx_description
1 polymer ?
#
loop_
_entity_poly.entity_id
_entity_poly.type
_entity_poly.pdbx_seq_one_letter_code
_entity_poly.pdbx_strand_id
1 'polypeptide(L)'
;VYVNYGIPDDYEKLDRMGVSVKGAIVIARYGNSWRGIKPKVAAEHGAVGCLIYSDPADDGYAEGDPYPKGGARPPQGVQRGSVVDMTMYPGDPLTPGVGAVPGAKRLTRETAPTILKIPTLPISYADAAKIMTGMQGPVVTGKARGGLGVVYHWGGTDAVQVHLAGMSELSLKPAYDFIAMLRGSA
;
A
#
# COMPACT_ATOMS: atom_id res chain seq x y z
N VAL A 1 3.05 1.12 13.40
CA VAL A 1 2.46 -0.19 13.72
C VAL A 1 2.51 -1.08 12.49
N TYR A 2 2.98 -2.34 12.63
CA TYR A 2 2.90 -3.35 11.58
C TYR A 2 1.48 -3.92 11.52
N VAL A 3 0.92 -4.02 10.33
CA VAL A 3 -0.48 -4.44 10.14
C VAL A 3 -0.63 -5.61 9.15
N ASN A 4 0.40 -6.47 9.04
CA ASN A 4 0.40 -7.61 8.13
C ASN A 4 0.03 -7.19 6.70
N TYR A 5 -1.03 -7.73 6.10
CA TYR A 5 -1.54 -7.31 4.79
C TYR A 5 -2.45 -6.08 4.84
N GLY A 6 -2.79 -5.56 6.02
CA GLY A 6 -3.65 -4.39 6.20
C GLY A 6 -5.07 -4.56 5.67
N ILE A 7 -5.60 -5.76 5.79
CA ILE A 7 -7.01 -6.09 5.50
C ILE A 7 -7.84 -6.02 6.79
N PRO A 8 -9.18 -5.96 6.74
CA PRO A 8 -10.02 -5.83 7.94
C PRO A 8 -9.69 -6.83 9.05
N ASP A 9 -9.51 -8.11 8.73
CA ASP A 9 -9.20 -9.17 9.69
C ASP A 9 -7.89 -8.90 10.47
N ASP A 10 -6.92 -8.23 9.83
CA ASP A 10 -5.66 -7.86 10.49
C ASP A 10 -5.89 -6.80 11.58
N TYR A 11 -6.78 -5.84 11.32
CA TYR A 11 -7.14 -4.80 12.29
C TYR A 11 -7.97 -5.36 13.44
N GLU A 12 -8.92 -6.27 13.16
CA GLU A 12 -9.65 -6.98 14.22
C GLU A 12 -8.70 -7.76 15.15
N LYS A 13 -7.64 -8.34 14.57
CA LYS A 13 -6.62 -9.03 15.37
C LYS A 13 -5.83 -8.06 16.24
N LEU A 14 -5.44 -6.90 15.71
CA LEU A 14 -4.76 -5.85 16.47
C LEU A 14 -5.63 -5.35 17.63
N ASP A 15 -6.91 -5.09 17.35
CA ASP A 15 -7.87 -4.65 18.37
C ASP A 15 -8.00 -5.67 19.51
N ARG A 16 -8.11 -6.98 19.19
CA ARG A 16 -8.13 -8.05 20.21
C ARG A 16 -6.85 -8.11 21.04
N MET A 17 -5.72 -7.66 20.50
CA MET A 17 -4.45 -7.59 21.24
C MET A 17 -4.23 -6.26 21.96
N GLY A 18 -5.16 -5.32 21.86
CA GLY A 18 -5.03 -3.98 22.44
C GLY A 18 -3.99 -3.10 21.74
N VAL A 19 -3.61 -3.42 20.48
CA VAL A 19 -2.65 -2.63 19.69
C VAL A 19 -3.41 -1.63 18.83
N SER A 20 -3.37 -0.36 19.21
CA SER A 20 -4.03 0.71 18.47
C SER A 20 -3.16 1.24 17.33
N VAL A 21 -3.81 1.55 16.20
CA VAL A 21 -3.19 2.25 15.06
C VAL A 21 -3.57 3.73 15.02
N LYS A 22 -4.42 4.18 15.93
CA LYS A 22 -4.91 5.57 15.95
C LYS A 22 -3.75 6.55 16.16
N GLY A 23 -3.62 7.50 15.24
CA GLY A 23 -2.53 8.48 15.24
C GLY A 23 -1.16 7.93 14.81
N ALA A 24 -1.07 6.65 14.45
CA ALA A 24 0.17 6.03 14.02
C ALA A 24 0.29 5.99 12.48
N ILE A 25 1.54 5.87 12.00
CA ILE A 25 1.81 5.40 10.63
C ILE A 25 1.83 3.87 10.67
N VAL A 26 1.07 3.24 9.77
CA VAL A 26 1.08 1.80 9.63
C VAL A 26 2.05 1.35 8.54
N ILE A 27 2.60 0.15 8.69
CA ILE A 27 3.39 -0.53 7.67
C ILE A 27 2.72 -1.85 7.30
N ALA A 28 2.33 -1.99 6.04
CA ALA A 28 1.65 -3.15 5.49
C ALA A 28 2.49 -3.80 4.39
N ARG A 29 2.39 -5.11 4.24
CA ARG A 29 2.95 -5.80 3.08
C ARG A 29 1.95 -5.94 1.94
N TYR A 30 2.44 -5.98 0.71
CA TYR A 30 1.63 -6.31 -0.46
C TYR A 30 1.05 -7.73 -0.34
N GLY A 31 -0.01 -8.00 -1.05
CA GLY A 31 -0.70 -9.29 -1.06
C GLY A 31 -2.08 -9.24 -0.39
N ASN A 32 -2.85 -10.29 -0.58
CA ASN A 32 -4.17 -10.59 -0.02
C ASN A 32 -5.29 -9.57 -0.29
N SER A 33 -5.00 -8.48 -0.98
CA SER A 33 -6.01 -7.50 -1.41
C SER A 33 -5.47 -6.56 -2.47
N TRP A 34 -6.36 -5.80 -3.09
CA TRP A 34 -5.97 -4.61 -3.84
C TRP A 34 -5.20 -3.64 -2.92
N ARG A 35 -4.08 -3.09 -3.40
CA ARG A 35 -3.19 -2.26 -2.56
C ARG A 35 -3.86 -1.02 -1.98
N GLY A 36 -4.88 -0.45 -2.65
CA GLY A 36 -5.65 0.69 -2.15
C GLY A 36 -6.51 0.39 -0.92
N ILE A 37 -6.83 -0.89 -0.67
CA ILE A 37 -7.56 -1.31 0.54
C ILE A 37 -6.73 -1.05 1.79
N LYS A 38 -5.41 -1.23 1.72
CA LYS A 38 -4.52 -1.08 2.88
C LYS A 38 -4.58 0.33 3.50
N PRO A 39 -4.35 1.43 2.76
CA PRO A 39 -4.48 2.77 3.32
C PRO A 39 -5.93 3.16 3.62
N LYS A 40 -6.92 2.61 2.89
CA LYS A 40 -8.33 2.84 3.19
C LYS A 40 -8.68 2.33 4.58
N VAL A 41 -8.44 1.04 4.84
CA VAL A 41 -8.75 0.42 6.13
C VAL A 41 -7.90 1.04 7.24
N ALA A 42 -6.63 1.38 6.98
CA ALA A 42 -5.79 2.12 7.92
C ALA A 42 -6.44 3.45 8.35
N ALA A 43 -6.92 4.23 7.39
CA ALA A 43 -7.59 5.50 7.67
C ALA A 43 -8.90 5.31 8.46
N GLU A 44 -9.68 4.29 8.13
CA GLU A 44 -10.91 3.92 8.84
C GLU A 44 -10.65 3.59 10.32
N HIS A 45 -9.48 3.01 10.64
CA HIS A 45 -9.02 2.75 12.02
C HIS A 45 -8.24 3.91 12.66
N GLY A 46 -8.17 5.07 11.99
CA GLY A 46 -7.58 6.29 12.53
C GLY A 46 -6.06 6.41 12.40
N ALA A 47 -5.42 5.61 11.56
CA ALA A 47 -4.02 5.80 11.18
C ALA A 47 -3.84 7.13 10.41
N VAL A 48 -2.65 7.73 10.50
CA VAL A 48 -2.33 9.01 9.86
C VAL A 48 -1.42 8.90 8.65
N GLY A 49 -0.94 7.69 8.36
CA GLY A 49 -0.13 7.39 7.18
C GLY A 49 0.00 5.88 6.96
N CYS A 50 0.35 5.48 5.73
CA CYS A 50 0.51 4.08 5.37
C CYS A 50 1.77 3.89 4.54
N LEU A 51 2.66 3.01 4.98
CA LEU A 51 3.79 2.50 4.20
C LEU A 51 3.42 1.11 3.68
N ILE A 52 3.75 0.83 2.41
CA ILE A 52 3.48 -0.49 1.81
C ILE A 52 4.79 -1.03 1.23
N TYR A 53 5.12 -2.28 1.54
CA TYR A 53 6.32 -2.93 1.02
C TYR A 53 6.03 -4.34 0.50
N SER A 54 6.84 -4.81 -0.46
CA SER A 54 6.84 -6.22 -0.86
C SER A 54 7.67 -7.01 0.16
N ASP A 55 7.02 -7.88 0.91
CA ASP A 55 7.75 -8.74 1.85
C ASP A 55 8.52 -9.81 1.09
N PRO A 56 9.79 -10.11 1.43
CA PRO A 56 10.58 -11.10 0.71
C PRO A 56 10.05 -12.53 0.81
N ALA A 57 9.13 -12.82 1.73
CA ALA A 57 8.40 -14.08 1.76
C ALA A 57 7.34 -14.20 0.65
N ASP A 58 6.84 -13.06 0.15
CA ASP A 58 5.79 -13.01 -0.86
C ASP A 58 6.34 -12.58 -2.24
N ASP A 59 7.41 -11.77 -2.27
CA ASP A 59 8.00 -11.19 -3.49
C ASP A 59 9.45 -10.75 -3.22
N GLY A 60 10.38 -11.70 -3.14
CA GLY A 60 11.79 -11.46 -2.87
C GLY A 60 12.60 -12.75 -2.76
N TYR A 61 13.66 -12.74 -1.99
CA TYR A 61 14.64 -13.83 -1.93
C TYR A 61 14.11 -15.19 -1.45
N ALA A 62 12.94 -15.24 -0.82
CA ALA A 62 12.32 -16.52 -0.46
C ALA A 62 11.67 -17.21 -1.66
N GLU A 63 11.33 -16.46 -2.72
CA GLU A 63 10.76 -16.97 -3.97
C GLU A 63 11.84 -17.33 -5.02
N GLY A 64 13.12 -17.04 -4.74
CA GLY A 64 14.25 -17.33 -5.62
C GLY A 64 15.33 -16.27 -5.59
N ASP A 65 16.32 -16.42 -6.47
CA ASP A 65 17.43 -15.46 -6.55
C ASP A 65 16.92 -14.06 -6.97
N PRO A 66 17.32 -13.01 -6.24
CA PRO A 66 17.03 -11.64 -6.65
C PRO A 66 17.79 -11.23 -7.92
N TYR A 67 17.18 -10.31 -8.68
CA TYR A 67 17.87 -9.69 -9.82
C TYR A 67 19.25 -9.11 -9.39
N PRO A 68 20.32 -9.29 -10.19
CA PRO A 68 20.36 -9.80 -11.57
C PRO A 68 20.54 -11.33 -11.71
N LYS A 69 20.70 -12.07 -10.62
CA LYS A 69 20.90 -13.53 -10.69
C LYS A 69 19.61 -14.28 -11.04
N GLY A 70 18.47 -13.79 -10.59
CA GLY A 70 17.15 -14.36 -10.85
C GLY A 70 16.09 -13.28 -11.03
N GLY A 71 14.83 -13.69 -11.06
CA GLY A 71 13.68 -12.81 -11.30
C GLY A 71 13.04 -12.24 -10.03
N ALA A 72 13.47 -12.66 -8.84
CA ALA A 72 12.90 -12.17 -7.60
C ALA A 72 13.26 -10.71 -7.33
N ARG A 73 12.44 -10.03 -6.54
CA ARG A 73 12.61 -8.61 -6.24
C ARG A 73 13.89 -8.38 -5.43
N PRO A 74 14.76 -7.44 -5.87
CA PRO A 74 15.95 -7.08 -5.10
C PRO A 74 15.59 -6.24 -3.87
N PRO A 75 16.49 -6.15 -2.86
CA PRO A 75 16.22 -5.45 -1.60
C PRO A 75 15.77 -4.00 -1.74
N GLN A 76 16.28 -3.28 -2.74
CA GLN A 76 15.95 -1.89 -3.04
C GLN A 76 14.76 -1.73 -3.99
N GLY A 77 14.23 -2.85 -4.50
CA GLY A 77 13.10 -2.85 -5.43
C GLY A 77 11.81 -2.38 -4.76
N VAL A 78 11.16 -1.41 -5.37
CA VAL A 78 9.89 -0.85 -4.88
C VAL A 78 8.78 -1.17 -5.87
N GLN A 79 7.73 -1.85 -5.41
CA GLN A 79 6.51 -2.00 -6.19
C GLN A 79 5.71 -0.70 -6.12
N ARG A 80 5.42 -0.13 -7.27
CA ARG A 80 4.64 1.12 -7.40
C ARG A 80 3.33 0.88 -8.12
N GLY A 81 2.35 1.70 -7.84
CA GLY A 81 1.07 1.69 -8.52
C GLY A 81 0.04 2.54 -7.79
N SER A 82 -1.10 2.80 -8.45
CA SER A 82 -2.18 3.56 -7.86
C SER A 82 -2.70 2.87 -6.58
N VAL A 83 -3.01 3.67 -5.59
CA VAL A 83 -3.63 3.27 -4.31
C VAL A 83 -5.04 3.84 -4.15
N VAL A 84 -5.65 4.39 -5.21
CA VAL A 84 -7.08 4.73 -5.20
C VAL A 84 -7.91 3.46 -4.98
N ASP A 85 -9.10 3.59 -4.38
CA ASP A 85 -10.00 2.45 -4.19
C ASP A 85 -10.67 2.06 -5.52
N MET A 86 -9.91 1.37 -6.37
CA MET A 86 -10.40 0.88 -7.66
C MET A 86 -11.48 -0.19 -7.56
N THR A 87 -11.68 -0.76 -6.38
CA THR A 87 -12.74 -1.75 -6.15
C THR A 87 -14.12 -1.08 -6.13
N MET A 88 -14.19 0.19 -5.78
CA MET A 88 -15.41 0.96 -5.82
C MET A 88 -15.78 1.37 -7.26
N TYR A 89 -14.86 1.97 -7.99
CA TYR A 89 -14.91 2.21 -9.43
C TYR A 89 -13.50 2.50 -9.97
N PRO A 90 -13.20 2.09 -11.21
CA PRO A 90 -11.93 2.37 -11.87
C PRO A 90 -11.94 3.74 -12.54
N GLY A 91 -10.76 4.14 -13.04
CA GLY A 91 -10.58 5.35 -13.86
C GLY A 91 -10.33 6.61 -13.05
N ASP A 92 -10.72 7.76 -13.59
CA ASP A 92 -10.54 9.05 -12.91
C ASP A 92 -11.40 9.13 -11.65
N PRO A 93 -10.80 9.30 -10.46
CA PRO A 93 -11.54 9.37 -9.21
C PRO A 93 -12.53 10.54 -9.13
N LEU A 94 -12.36 11.56 -9.95
CA LEU A 94 -13.24 12.74 -9.96
C LEU A 94 -14.39 12.63 -10.96
N THR A 95 -14.40 11.64 -11.85
CA THR A 95 -15.47 11.43 -12.84
C THR A 95 -16.00 9.99 -12.80
N PRO A 96 -16.70 9.57 -11.71
CA PRO A 96 -17.19 8.20 -11.57
C PRO A 96 -18.03 7.75 -12.76
N GLY A 97 -17.68 6.59 -13.35
CA GLY A 97 -18.44 5.97 -14.43
C GLY A 97 -18.27 6.60 -15.81
N VAL A 98 -17.51 7.69 -15.94
CA VAL A 98 -17.21 8.33 -17.22
C VAL A 98 -15.73 8.72 -17.29
N GLY A 99 -15.21 8.92 -18.52
CA GLY A 99 -13.85 9.44 -18.68
C GLY A 99 -13.74 10.93 -18.29
N ALA A 100 -12.52 11.41 -18.07
CA ALA A 100 -12.22 12.81 -17.80
C ALA A 100 -12.30 13.67 -19.11
N VAL A 101 -13.39 13.55 -19.83
CA VAL A 101 -13.65 14.28 -21.07
C VAL A 101 -14.08 15.72 -20.79
N PRO A 102 -13.93 16.64 -21.78
CA PRO A 102 -14.45 18.01 -21.66
C PRO A 102 -15.94 18.01 -21.33
N GLY A 103 -16.34 18.84 -20.35
CA GLY A 103 -17.73 18.95 -19.92
C GLY A 103 -18.22 17.87 -18.96
N ALA A 104 -17.42 16.87 -18.62
CA ALA A 104 -17.80 15.89 -17.61
C ALA A 104 -17.97 16.57 -16.23
N LYS A 105 -19.07 16.22 -15.54
CA LYS A 105 -19.28 16.67 -14.17
C LYS A 105 -18.22 16.04 -13.25
N ARG A 106 -17.46 16.86 -12.55
CA ARG A 106 -16.36 16.41 -11.70
C ARG A 106 -16.74 16.56 -10.22
N LEU A 107 -16.33 15.56 -9.45
CA LEU A 107 -16.28 15.64 -7.99
C LEU A 107 -15.11 16.53 -7.56
N THR A 108 -15.11 16.97 -6.31
CA THR A 108 -13.93 17.54 -5.68
C THR A 108 -13.08 16.43 -5.05
N ARG A 109 -11.84 16.73 -4.68
CA ARG A 109 -10.96 15.77 -4.00
C ARG A 109 -11.55 15.33 -2.64
N GLU A 110 -12.19 16.24 -1.96
CA GLU A 110 -12.81 16.02 -0.65
C GLU A 110 -14.02 15.09 -0.75
N THR A 111 -14.77 15.19 -1.85
CA THR A 111 -16.01 14.43 -2.07
C THR A 111 -15.79 13.14 -2.86
N ALA A 112 -14.64 12.96 -3.52
CA ALA A 112 -14.33 11.74 -4.25
C ALA A 112 -14.04 10.56 -3.28
N PRO A 113 -14.87 9.51 -3.26
CA PRO A 113 -14.78 8.46 -2.24
C PRO A 113 -13.58 7.55 -2.43
N THR A 114 -13.02 7.45 -3.65
CA THR A 114 -11.89 6.59 -3.96
C THR A 114 -10.53 7.22 -3.67
N ILE A 115 -10.48 8.54 -3.42
CA ILE A 115 -9.25 9.22 -3.03
C ILE A 115 -8.90 8.92 -1.59
N LEU A 116 -7.63 8.55 -1.37
CA LEU A 116 -7.10 8.25 -0.04
C LEU A 116 -7.23 9.44 0.91
N LYS A 117 -7.47 9.14 2.17
CA LYS A 117 -7.59 10.12 3.25
C LYS A 117 -6.29 10.34 4.02
N ILE A 118 -5.30 9.47 3.82
CA ILE A 118 -3.99 9.53 4.48
C ILE A 118 -2.86 9.40 3.46
N PRO A 119 -1.70 10.02 3.68
CA PRO A 119 -0.53 9.85 2.83
C PRO A 119 -0.09 8.38 2.80
N THR A 120 0.25 7.91 1.61
CA THR A 120 0.65 6.51 1.39
C THR A 120 1.90 6.48 0.52
N LEU A 121 2.90 5.71 0.94
CA LEU A 121 4.16 5.58 0.23
C LEU A 121 4.56 4.10 0.11
N PRO A 122 4.81 3.59 -1.11
CA PRO A 122 5.48 2.31 -1.27
C PRO A 122 6.97 2.47 -0.98
N ILE A 123 7.52 1.51 -0.25
CA ILE A 123 8.94 1.45 0.12
C ILE A 123 9.55 0.10 -0.25
N SER A 124 10.87 0.03 -0.28
CA SER A 124 11.58 -1.23 -0.46
C SER A 124 11.53 -2.09 0.81
N TYR A 125 11.77 -3.41 0.67
CA TYR A 125 11.88 -4.24 1.86
C TYR A 125 13.18 -3.99 2.64
N ALA A 126 14.21 -3.45 2.01
CA ALA A 126 15.41 -2.99 2.72
C ALA A 126 15.11 -1.80 3.64
N ASP A 127 14.27 -0.87 3.22
CA ASP A 127 13.84 0.26 4.07
C ASP A 127 12.83 -0.17 5.12
N ALA A 128 11.90 -1.08 4.76
CA ALA A 128 11.00 -1.69 5.73
C ALA A 128 11.76 -2.38 6.86
N ALA A 129 12.81 -3.12 6.54
CA ALA A 129 13.65 -3.78 7.54
C ALA A 129 14.27 -2.79 8.54
N LYS A 130 14.78 -1.63 8.07
CA LYS A 130 15.35 -0.60 8.94
C LYS A 130 14.32 -0.06 9.95
N ILE A 131 13.09 0.20 9.47
CA ILE A 131 11.99 0.66 10.34
C ILE A 131 11.62 -0.43 11.34
N MET A 132 11.43 -1.67 10.85
CA MET A 132 10.94 -2.78 11.67
C MET A 132 11.97 -3.28 12.68
N THR A 133 13.26 -3.12 12.42
CA THR A 133 14.32 -3.49 13.40
C THR A 133 14.19 -2.73 14.72
N GLY A 134 13.73 -1.47 14.69
CA GLY A 134 13.54 -0.66 15.89
C GLY A 134 12.19 -0.85 16.58
N MET A 135 11.25 -1.54 15.92
CA MET A 135 9.91 -1.70 16.49
C MET A 135 9.91 -2.60 17.73
N GLN A 136 9.03 -2.30 18.65
CA GLN A 136 8.81 -3.02 19.90
C GLN A 136 7.32 -3.39 20.06
N GLY A 137 6.97 -3.96 21.21
CA GLY A 137 5.61 -4.42 21.49
C GLY A 137 5.47 -5.94 21.29
N PRO A 138 4.26 -6.49 21.20
CA PRO A 138 4.06 -7.92 21.06
C PRO A 138 4.73 -8.48 19.81
N VAL A 139 5.36 -9.65 19.93
CA VAL A 139 6.02 -10.32 18.82
C VAL A 139 4.98 -10.90 17.85
N VAL A 140 5.24 -10.71 16.55
CA VAL A 140 4.42 -11.30 15.48
C VAL A 140 4.79 -12.76 15.29
N THR A 141 3.80 -13.63 15.33
CA THR A 141 3.97 -15.08 15.16
C THR A 141 3.11 -15.65 14.05
N GLY A 142 3.44 -16.86 13.62
CA GLY A 142 2.68 -17.59 12.60
C GLY A 142 2.74 -16.91 11.22
N LYS A 143 1.66 -17.03 10.45
CA LYS A 143 1.58 -16.57 9.05
C LYS A 143 1.67 -15.04 8.87
N ALA A 144 1.47 -14.27 9.94
CA ALA A 144 1.63 -12.82 9.89
C ALA A 144 3.10 -12.38 9.89
N ARG A 145 4.03 -13.27 10.31
CA ARG A 145 5.46 -13.04 10.17
C ARG A 145 5.86 -13.17 8.70
N GLY A 146 6.53 -12.15 8.18
CA GLY A 146 7.11 -12.18 6.85
C GLY A 146 8.53 -12.77 6.81
N GLY A 147 9.22 -12.52 5.71
CA GLY A 147 10.55 -13.08 5.41
C GLY A 147 11.73 -12.14 5.68
N LEU A 148 11.53 -10.94 6.23
CA LEU A 148 12.66 -10.08 6.63
C LEU A 148 13.49 -10.76 7.72
N GLY A 149 14.80 -10.57 7.67
CA GLY A 149 15.75 -11.09 8.68
C GLY A 149 15.71 -10.35 10.02
N VAL A 150 14.54 -9.86 10.44
CA VAL A 150 14.32 -9.13 11.69
C VAL A 150 13.23 -9.80 12.52
N VAL A 151 13.19 -9.51 13.82
CA VAL A 151 12.05 -9.90 14.64
C VAL A 151 10.89 -8.94 14.33
N TYR A 152 9.76 -9.50 13.94
CA TYR A 152 8.57 -8.72 13.68
C TYR A 152 7.84 -8.42 14.99
N HIS A 153 7.54 -7.16 15.22
CA HIS A 153 6.71 -6.69 16.32
C HIS A 153 5.47 -5.98 15.76
N TRP A 154 4.33 -6.13 16.44
CA TRP A 154 3.13 -5.41 16.04
C TRP A 154 3.27 -3.90 16.24
N GLY A 155 4.14 -3.46 17.14
CA GLY A 155 4.30 -2.05 17.48
C GLY A 155 3.32 -1.62 18.57
N GLY A 156 2.85 -0.39 18.47
CA GLY A 156 1.98 0.21 19.50
C GLY A 156 2.78 0.87 20.63
N THR A 157 4.06 1.15 20.40
CA THR A 157 4.97 1.86 21.31
C THR A 157 5.60 3.04 20.60
N ASP A 158 6.20 3.96 21.35
CA ASP A 158 6.91 5.13 20.82
C ASP A 158 8.39 4.85 20.46
N ALA A 159 8.76 3.57 20.36
CA ALA A 159 10.15 3.16 20.09
C ALA A 159 10.65 3.59 18.70
N VAL A 160 9.76 3.68 17.70
CA VAL A 160 10.10 4.14 16.36
C VAL A 160 9.17 5.29 15.95
N GLN A 161 9.78 6.39 15.54
CA GLN A 161 9.08 7.51 14.94
C GLN A 161 9.42 7.60 13.45
N VAL A 162 8.40 7.83 12.62
CA VAL A 162 8.54 7.98 11.17
C VAL A 162 7.93 9.31 10.76
N HIS A 163 8.69 10.09 9.99
CA HIS A 163 8.18 11.29 9.33
C HIS A 163 7.84 10.95 7.88
N LEU A 164 6.58 11.09 7.51
CA LEU A 164 6.09 10.90 6.14
C LEU A 164 5.63 12.23 5.57
N ALA A 165 6.34 12.75 4.58
CA ALA A 165 6.00 13.96 3.85
C ALA A 165 5.81 13.66 2.37
N GLY A 166 4.80 14.26 1.76
CA GLY A 166 4.54 14.13 0.34
C GLY A 166 3.88 15.39 -0.21
N MET A 167 4.22 15.74 -1.44
CA MET A 167 3.58 16.80 -2.19
C MET A 167 3.10 16.24 -3.54
N SER A 168 1.86 16.56 -3.91
CA SER A 168 1.27 16.12 -5.18
C SER A 168 0.73 17.32 -5.94
N GLU A 169 1.18 17.47 -7.19
CA GLU A 169 0.57 18.38 -8.14
C GLU A 169 -0.51 17.64 -8.92
N LEU A 170 -1.72 18.19 -8.92
CA LEU A 170 -2.86 17.61 -9.61
C LEU A 170 -3.29 18.53 -10.75
N SER A 171 -3.18 18.02 -11.97
CA SER A 171 -3.61 18.74 -13.17
C SER A 171 -4.22 17.76 -14.18
N LEU A 172 -5.14 18.25 -14.99
CA LEU A 172 -5.59 17.52 -16.16
C LEU A 172 -4.49 17.58 -17.23
N LYS A 173 -4.13 16.42 -17.77
CA LYS A 173 -3.20 16.30 -18.90
C LYS A 173 -3.81 15.38 -19.95
N PRO A 174 -3.55 15.60 -21.25
CA PRO A 174 -3.95 14.66 -22.29
C PRO A 174 -3.33 13.29 -22.04
N ALA A 175 -4.12 12.24 -22.16
CA ALA A 175 -3.65 10.86 -22.27
C ALA A 175 -3.84 10.39 -23.71
N TYR A 176 -2.85 9.68 -24.25
CA TYR A 176 -2.86 9.20 -25.63
C TYR A 176 -2.71 7.69 -25.62
N ASP A 177 -3.66 7.01 -26.27
CA ASP A 177 -3.60 5.56 -26.50
C ASP A 177 -3.52 5.30 -28.00
N PHE A 178 -2.62 4.40 -28.43
CA PHE A 178 -2.55 3.91 -29.79
C PHE A 178 -3.23 2.55 -29.87
N ILE A 179 -4.31 2.49 -30.61
CA ILE A 179 -5.05 1.24 -30.86
C ILE A 179 -4.80 0.81 -32.30
N ALA A 180 -4.16 -0.35 -32.51
CA ALA A 180 -4.01 -0.99 -33.78
C ALA A 180 -4.89 -2.22 -33.87
N MET A 181 -5.64 -2.36 -34.95
CA MET A 181 -6.50 -3.53 -35.23
C MET A 181 -5.99 -4.25 -36.47
N LEU A 182 -5.58 -5.51 -36.29
CA LEU A 182 -5.29 -6.42 -37.39
C LEU A 182 -6.48 -7.36 -37.58
N ARG A 183 -7.16 -7.26 -38.72
CA ARG A 183 -8.24 -8.20 -39.06
C ARG A 183 -7.62 -9.49 -39.55
N GLY A 184 -8.04 -10.62 -38.98
CA GLY A 184 -7.70 -11.93 -39.50
C GLY A 184 -8.31 -12.15 -40.90
N SER A 185 -7.66 -12.95 -41.72
CA SER A 185 -8.25 -13.47 -42.95
C SER A 185 -9.35 -14.48 -42.58
N ALA A 186 -10.49 -14.44 -43.28
CA ALA A 186 -11.51 -15.45 -43.18
C ALA A 186 -11.00 -16.78 -43.77
#